data_65e46c7d949f823c3ea8a29dff229c79
#
_entry.id   65e46c7d949f823c3ea8a29dff229c79
#
_cell.length_a   1.000
_cell.length_b   1.000
_cell.length_c   1.000
_cell.angle_alpha   90.00
_cell.angle_beta   90.00
_cell.angle_gamma   90.00
#
_symmetry.space_group_name_H-M   'P 1'
#
loop_
_entity.id
_entity.type
_entity.pdbx_description
1 polymer ?
#
loop_
_entity_poly.entity_id
_entity_poly.type
_entity_poly.pdbx_seq_one_letter_code
_entity_poly.pdbx_strand_id
1 'polypeptide(L)'
;MKLRIVFFLFFVSFHCFSQNNVLVFQSDFGQKDGAVSAMKGVAVGVSTDLKIFDLTHEIPTFNIWEAAYRLSQTAQYYPTGTVFVSVCDPGVGTSRHSVVLLTKSGHYFVTPDNGTLTLIAEQLGIQEIREIDEVKNRRQNSEESYTFHGRD
;
A
#
# COMPACT_ATOMS: atom_id res chain seq x y z
N MET A 1 34.55 43.62 -30.83
CA MET A 1 33.20 43.06 -30.68
C MET A 1 33.27 41.88 -29.71
N LYS A 2 32.83 42.06 -28.44
CA LYS A 2 32.96 41.02 -27.42
C LYS A 2 31.67 40.25 -27.34
N LEU A 3 31.70 38.94 -27.72
CA LEU A 3 30.62 38.00 -27.70
C LEU A 3 30.32 37.62 -26.24
N ARG A 4 29.15 38.04 -25.69
CA ARG A 4 28.67 37.59 -24.38
C ARG A 4 27.87 36.33 -24.55
N ILE A 5 28.43 35.17 -24.13
CA ILE A 5 27.73 33.91 -24.05
C ILE A 5 26.85 33.95 -22.78
N VAL A 6 25.53 33.96 -22.96
CA VAL A 6 24.58 33.81 -21.86
C VAL A 6 24.29 32.34 -21.70
N PHE A 7 24.74 31.73 -20.60
CA PHE A 7 24.45 30.36 -20.20
C PHE A 7 23.04 30.31 -19.59
N PHE A 8 22.09 29.72 -20.29
CA PHE A 8 20.76 29.44 -19.75
C PHE A 8 20.84 28.13 -18.96
N LEU A 9 20.86 28.21 -17.62
CA LEU A 9 20.74 27.05 -16.74
C LEU A 9 19.27 26.60 -16.69
N PHE A 10 18.98 25.50 -17.37
CA PHE A 10 17.68 24.83 -17.28
C PHE A 10 17.63 24.08 -15.93
N PHE A 11 16.89 24.61 -14.97
CA PHE A 11 16.56 23.90 -13.72
C PHE A 11 15.49 22.86 -14.01
N VAL A 12 15.88 21.59 -14.15
CA VAL A 12 14.95 20.46 -14.18
C VAL A 12 14.62 20.13 -12.71
N SER A 13 13.44 20.53 -12.24
CA SER A 13 12.97 20.14 -10.92
C SER A 13 12.50 18.69 -10.96
N PHE A 14 13.31 17.77 -10.44
CA PHE A 14 12.88 16.42 -10.13
C PHE A 14 11.96 16.47 -8.91
N HIS A 15 10.68 16.24 -9.12
CA HIS A 15 9.76 15.98 -8.01
C HIS A 15 10.02 14.57 -7.49
N CYS A 16 10.88 14.46 -6.48
CA CYS A 16 11.08 13.23 -5.74
C CYS A 16 9.93 13.13 -4.72
N PHE A 17 8.95 12.27 -4.95
CA PHE A 17 7.96 11.94 -3.94
C PHE A 17 8.67 11.14 -2.84
N SER A 18 8.97 11.80 -1.72
CA SER A 18 9.51 11.14 -0.54
C SER A 18 8.40 10.38 0.16
N GLN A 19 8.60 9.11 0.44
CA GLN A 19 7.77 8.37 1.40
C GLN A 19 7.86 9.07 2.76
N ASN A 20 6.72 9.19 3.44
CA ASN A 20 6.62 9.95 4.69
C ASN A 20 6.61 9.06 5.95
N ASN A 21 7.00 7.78 5.84
CA ASN A 21 6.97 6.73 6.87
C ASN A 21 5.58 6.48 7.49
N VAL A 22 4.51 6.95 6.87
CA VAL A 22 3.14 6.69 7.32
C VAL A 22 2.62 5.41 6.67
N LEU A 23 2.20 4.47 7.49
CA LEU A 23 1.63 3.18 7.09
C LEU A 23 0.23 3.03 7.68
N VAL A 24 -0.75 2.75 6.86
CA VAL A 24 -2.16 2.61 7.26
C VAL A 24 -2.64 1.21 6.94
N PHE A 25 -3.11 0.50 7.95
CA PHE A 25 -3.62 -0.85 7.80
C PHE A 25 -5.14 -0.93 7.74
N GLN A 26 -5.64 -1.83 6.90
CA GLN A 26 -7.03 -2.26 6.84
C GLN A 26 -7.09 -3.77 6.64
N SER A 27 -8.02 -4.44 7.32
CA SER A 27 -8.25 -5.88 7.10
C SER A 27 -9.66 -6.31 7.53
N ASP A 28 -9.99 -7.57 7.24
CA ASP A 28 -11.16 -8.28 7.73
C ASP A 28 -10.83 -9.26 8.89
N PHE A 29 -9.69 -9.04 9.58
CA PHE A 29 -9.20 -9.92 10.64
C PHE A 29 -9.99 -9.78 11.95
N GLY A 30 -10.66 -8.65 12.16
CA GLY A 30 -11.25 -8.29 13.45
C GLY A 30 -10.18 -7.91 14.50
N GLN A 31 -10.64 -7.63 15.71
CA GLN A 31 -9.80 -7.19 16.84
C GLN A 31 -9.70 -8.23 17.97
N LYS A 32 -10.24 -9.45 17.77
CA LYS A 32 -10.37 -10.45 18.84
C LYS A 32 -9.08 -11.19 19.17
N ASP A 33 -8.20 -11.34 18.20
CA ASP A 33 -6.96 -12.11 18.33
C ASP A 33 -5.72 -11.29 17.99
N GLY A 34 -4.57 -11.96 17.88
CA GLY A 34 -3.29 -11.30 17.63
C GLY A 34 -2.98 -11.03 16.17
N ALA A 35 -3.86 -11.30 15.20
CA ALA A 35 -3.55 -11.21 13.78
C ALA A 35 -3.15 -9.79 13.35
N VAL A 36 -3.91 -8.77 13.79
CA VAL A 36 -3.57 -7.36 13.54
C VAL A 36 -2.24 -6.97 14.18
N SER A 37 -2.01 -7.41 15.42
CA SER A 37 -0.74 -7.15 16.11
C SER A 37 0.44 -7.81 15.41
N ALA A 38 0.27 -9.04 14.90
CA ALA A 38 1.29 -9.74 14.14
C ALA A 38 1.64 -9.00 12.84
N MET A 39 0.65 -8.52 12.09
CA MET A 39 0.85 -7.71 10.87
C MET A 39 1.64 -6.43 11.17
N LYS A 40 1.32 -5.72 12.25
CA LYS A 40 2.09 -4.56 12.71
C LYS A 40 3.51 -4.93 13.11
N GLY A 41 3.68 -6.08 13.77
CA GLY A 41 5.00 -6.60 14.14
C GLY A 41 5.88 -6.89 12.94
N VAL A 42 5.34 -7.43 11.84
CA VAL A 42 6.06 -7.60 10.57
C VAL A 42 6.54 -6.25 10.04
N ALA A 43 5.67 -5.25 9.99
CA ALA A 43 6.02 -3.90 9.52
C ALA A 43 7.11 -3.24 10.38
N VAL A 44 7.00 -3.32 11.71
CA VAL A 44 8.00 -2.80 12.66
C VAL A 44 9.34 -3.54 12.50
N GLY A 45 9.31 -4.83 12.14
CA GLY A 45 10.50 -5.62 11.85
C GLY A 45 11.28 -5.10 10.62
N VAL A 46 10.61 -4.40 9.70
CA VAL A 46 11.24 -3.74 8.54
C VAL A 46 11.81 -2.37 8.94
N SER A 47 11.03 -1.57 9.67
CA SER A 47 11.47 -0.26 10.17
C SER A 47 10.73 0.15 11.43
N THR A 48 11.48 0.51 12.47
CA THR A 48 10.93 1.04 13.74
C THR A 48 10.46 2.49 13.62
N ASP A 49 10.79 3.18 12.53
CA ASP A 49 10.44 4.59 12.31
C ASP A 49 9.05 4.76 11.66
N LEU A 50 8.37 3.65 11.36
CA LEU A 50 7.03 3.66 10.78
C LEU A 50 6.00 4.25 11.77
N LYS A 51 5.20 5.19 11.27
CA LYS A 51 4.02 5.72 11.94
C LYS A 51 2.81 4.90 11.49
N ILE A 52 2.43 3.93 12.30
CA ILE A 52 1.39 2.96 11.95
C ILE A 52 0.02 3.44 12.46
N PHE A 53 -0.95 3.45 11.55
CA PHE A 53 -2.34 3.76 11.82
C PHE A 53 -3.24 2.62 11.35
N ASP A 54 -4.42 2.51 11.94
CA ASP A 54 -5.47 1.62 11.48
C ASP A 54 -6.57 2.43 10.80
N LEU A 55 -6.96 2.00 9.60
CA LEU A 55 -8.18 2.47 8.99
C LEU A 55 -9.36 1.74 9.63
N THR A 56 -9.36 0.42 9.53
CA THR A 56 -10.29 -0.48 10.23
C THR A 56 -9.82 -1.94 10.10
N HIS A 57 -10.18 -2.77 11.06
CA HIS A 57 -10.00 -4.23 10.98
C HIS A 57 -11.34 -4.97 11.08
N GLU A 58 -12.45 -4.23 11.02
CA GLU A 58 -13.82 -4.74 11.13
C GLU A 58 -14.52 -4.80 9.76
N ILE A 59 -13.76 -4.95 8.66
CA ILE A 59 -14.36 -5.28 7.36
C ILE A 59 -15.06 -6.63 7.51
N PRO A 60 -16.34 -6.76 7.08
CA PRO A 60 -16.98 -8.08 7.08
C PRO A 60 -16.15 -9.07 6.27
N THR A 61 -15.97 -10.27 6.79
CA THR A 61 -15.09 -11.31 6.22
C THR A 61 -15.31 -11.45 4.72
N PHE A 62 -14.22 -11.31 3.96
CA PHE A 62 -14.16 -11.39 2.51
C PHE A 62 -14.98 -10.35 1.73
N ASN A 63 -15.44 -9.29 2.38
CA ASN A 63 -16.20 -8.24 1.71
C ASN A 63 -15.26 -7.23 1.02
N ILE A 64 -14.84 -7.56 -0.20
CA ILE A 64 -13.96 -6.72 -1.04
C ILE A 64 -14.58 -5.34 -1.30
N TRP A 65 -15.89 -5.27 -1.50
CA TRP A 65 -16.57 -4.00 -1.79
C TRP A 65 -16.49 -3.03 -0.60
N GLU A 66 -16.73 -3.53 0.61
CA GLU A 66 -16.60 -2.73 1.82
C GLU A 66 -15.15 -2.27 2.01
N ALA A 67 -14.16 -3.15 1.77
CA ALA A 67 -12.75 -2.80 1.81
C ALA A 67 -12.41 -1.67 0.82
N ALA A 68 -12.85 -1.77 -0.43
CA ALA A 68 -12.67 -0.73 -1.45
C ALA A 68 -13.31 0.60 -1.05
N TYR A 69 -14.53 0.53 -0.53
CA TYR A 69 -15.27 1.72 -0.11
C TYR A 69 -14.60 2.45 1.06
N ARG A 70 -14.14 1.74 2.09
CA ARG A 70 -13.45 2.35 3.24
C ARG A 70 -12.13 3.00 2.84
N LEU A 71 -11.35 2.36 1.95
CA LEU A 71 -10.15 2.99 1.39
C LEU A 71 -10.49 4.30 0.67
N SER A 72 -11.49 4.28 -0.22
CA SER A 72 -11.85 5.45 -1.02
C SER A 72 -12.36 6.62 -0.16
N GLN A 73 -13.08 6.34 0.93
CA GLN A 73 -13.53 7.36 1.86
C GLN A 73 -12.38 8.02 2.64
N THR A 74 -11.29 7.28 2.89
CA THR A 74 -10.29 7.67 3.90
C THR A 74 -8.98 8.15 3.29
N ALA A 75 -8.56 7.58 2.16
CA ALA A 75 -7.22 7.80 1.61
C ALA A 75 -6.87 9.27 1.37
N GLN A 76 -7.83 10.07 0.91
CA GLN A 76 -7.64 11.48 0.61
C GLN A 76 -7.27 12.37 1.82
N TYR A 77 -7.49 11.89 3.04
CA TYR A 77 -7.17 12.64 4.27
C TYR A 77 -5.73 12.44 4.73
N TYR A 78 -5.02 11.49 4.12
CA TYR A 78 -3.63 11.22 4.44
C TYR A 78 -2.68 11.98 3.48
N PRO A 79 -1.49 12.35 3.94
CA PRO A 79 -0.54 13.09 3.10
C PRO A 79 0.02 12.20 1.97
N THR A 80 0.41 12.83 0.86
CA THR A 80 1.16 12.19 -0.22
C THR A 80 2.36 11.40 0.32
N GLY A 81 2.63 10.23 -0.24
CA GLY A 81 3.67 9.30 0.21
C GLY A 81 3.20 8.29 1.25
N THR A 82 1.94 8.38 1.73
CA THR A 82 1.36 7.37 2.63
C THR A 82 1.21 6.03 1.92
N VAL A 83 1.54 4.96 2.62
CA VAL A 83 1.33 3.57 2.19
C VAL A 83 0.10 3.01 2.90
N PHE A 84 -0.86 2.52 2.13
CA PHE A 84 -2.03 1.80 2.62
C PHE A 84 -1.85 0.31 2.34
N VAL A 85 -2.05 -0.53 3.35
CA VAL A 85 -2.06 -1.98 3.22
C VAL A 85 -3.46 -2.49 3.53
N SER A 86 -4.11 -3.09 2.55
CA SER A 86 -5.46 -3.63 2.70
C SER A 86 -5.44 -5.14 2.50
N VAL A 87 -5.79 -5.87 3.56
CA VAL A 87 -5.83 -7.33 3.58
C VAL A 87 -7.27 -7.79 3.76
N CYS A 88 -7.97 -7.98 2.65
CA CYS A 88 -9.29 -8.59 2.58
C CYS A 88 -9.30 -9.48 1.34
N ASP A 89 -9.19 -10.80 1.53
CA ASP A 89 -8.84 -11.70 0.44
C ASP A 89 -9.57 -13.04 0.45
N PRO A 90 -10.72 -13.13 -0.21
CA PRO A 90 -11.39 -14.42 -0.40
C PRO A 90 -10.62 -15.41 -1.28
N GLY A 91 -9.62 -14.93 -2.02
CA GLY A 91 -8.76 -15.74 -2.90
C GLY A 91 -7.40 -16.09 -2.31
N VAL A 92 -7.21 -15.96 -0.99
CA VAL A 92 -5.95 -16.29 -0.34
C VAL A 92 -5.53 -17.75 -0.60
N GLY A 93 -4.25 -17.97 -0.89
CA GLY A 93 -3.71 -19.29 -1.21
C GLY A 93 -3.94 -19.76 -2.66
N THR A 94 -4.50 -18.93 -3.53
CA THR A 94 -4.61 -19.19 -4.98
C THR A 94 -3.47 -18.52 -5.77
N SER A 95 -3.50 -18.61 -7.10
CA SER A 95 -2.55 -17.92 -8.00
C SER A 95 -2.81 -16.42 -8.16
N ARG A 96 -3.66 -15.82 -7.32
CA ARG A 96 -3.93 -14.40 -7.34
C ARG A 96 -2.69 -13.60 -6.93
N HIS A 97 -2.37 -12.56 -7.67
CA HIS A 97 -1.22 -11.70 -7.45
C HIS A 97 -1.42 -10.72 -6.28
N SER A 98 -0.33 -10.36 -5.62
CA SER A 98 -0.25 -9.22 -4.72
C SER A 98 0.35 -8.03 -5.47
N VAL A 99 -0.25 -6.85 -5.34
CA VAL A 99 0.14 -5.68 -6.14
C VAL A 99 0.39 -4.44 -5.28
N VAL A 100 1.22 -3.56 -5.82
CA VAL A 100 1.38 -2.18 -5.34
C VAL A 100 0.86 -1.23 -6.41
N LEU A 101 -0.15 -0.45 -6.08
CA LEU A 101 -0.63 0.67 -6.88
C LEU A 101 0.00 1.96 -6.37
N LEU A 102 0.66 2.71 -7.25
CA LEU A 102 0.97 4.14 -7.06
C LEU A 102 -0.07 4.97 -7.78
N THR A 103 -0.75 5.83 -7.05
CA THR A 103 -1.76 6.75 -7.61
C THR A 103 -1.13 8.04 -8.12
N LYS A 104 -1.85 8.77 -8.99
CA LYS A 104 -1.43 10.12 -9.45
C LYS A 104 -1.36 11.14 -8.32
N SER A 105 -2.07 10.92 -7.21
CA SER A 105 -1.98 11.72 -5.98
C SER A 105 -0.76 11.38 -5.12
N GLY A 106 0.04 10.37 -5.52
CA GLY A 106 1.27 9.97 -4.84
C GLY A 106 1.07 9.09 -3.62
N HIS A 107 -0.09 8.45 -3.47
CA HIS A 107 -0.35 7.44 -2.45
C HIS A 107 -0.03 6.04 -2.97
N TYR A 108 0.41 5.16 -2.08
CA TYR A 108 0.71 3.76 -2.39
C TYR A 108 -0.33 2.86 -1.75
N PHE A 109 -0.75 1.83 -2.49
CA PHE A 109 -1.70 0.84 -2.00
C PHE A 109 -1.16 -0.56 -2.25
N VAL A 110 -1.03 -1.33 -1.19
CA VAL A 110 -0.57 -2.73 -1.19
C VAL A 110 -1.78 -3.60 -0.88
N THR A 111 -2.14 -4.50 -1.80
CA THR A 111 -3.34 -5.32 -1.66
C THR A 111 -3.30 -6.54 -2.60
N PRO A 112 -4.10 -7.57 -2.34
CA PRO A 112 -4.43 -8.57 -3.36
C PRO A 112 -5.09 -7.93 -4.58
N ASP A 113 -4.74 -8.40 -5.79
CA ASP A 113 -5.38 -7.98 -7.04
C ASP A 113 -6.74 -8.68 -7.20
N ASN A 114 -7.73 -8.19 -6.45
CA ASN A 114 -9.05 -8.79 -6.35
C ASN A 114 -10.21 -7.78 -6.52
N GLY A 115 -9.90 -6.56 -6.95
CA GLY A 115 -10.89 -5.49 -7.12
C GLY A 115 -10.95 -4.48 -5.97
N THR A 116 -10.24 -4.69 -4.86
CA THR A 116 -10.18 -3.73 -3.72
C THR A 116 -9.75 -2.33 -4.15
N LEU A 117 -8.94 -2.21 -5.21
CA LEU A 117 -8.41 -0.93 -5.69
C LEU A 117 -9.32 -0.21 -6.69
N THR A 118 -10.43 -0.77 -7.11
CA THR A 118 -11.27 -0.20 -8.19
C THR A 118 -11.67 1.26 -7.89
N LEU A 119 -12.24 1.52 -6.71
CA LEU A 119 -12.68 2.88 -6.34
C LEU A 119 -11.50 3.85 -6.16
N ILE A 120 -10.38 3.38 -5.65
CA ILE A 120 -9.15 4.18 -5.52
C ILE A 120 -8.60 4.54 -6.89
N ALA A 121 -8.55 3.59 -7.82
CA ALA A 121 -8.08 3.82 -9.19
C ALA A 121 -8.95 4.86 -9.93
N GLU A 122 -10.26 4.80 -9.76
CA GLU A 122 -11.18 5.79 -10.32
C GLU A 122 -11.01 7.18 -9.70
N GLN A 123 -10.89 7.26 -8.38
CA GLN A 123 -10.87 8.53 -7.64
C GLN A 123 -9.52 9.24 -7.70
N LEU A 124 -8.40 8.50 -7.51
CA LEU A 124 -7.06 9.07 -7.38
C LEU A 124 -6.19 8.86 -8.63
N GLY A 125 -6.69 8.12 -9.62
CA GLY A 125 -6.01 7.78 -10.86
C GLY A 125 -4.84 6.83 -10.66
N ILE A 126 -4.48 6.12 -11.71
CA ILE A 126 -3.34 5.19 -11.73
C ILE A 126 -2.13 5.92 -12.31
N GLN A 127 -1.02 5.91 -11.60
CA GLN A 127 0.29 6.29 -12.12
C GLN A 127 1.08 5.03 -12.52
N GLU A 128 1.13 4.03 -11.64
CA GLU A 128 1.86 2.79 -11.88
C GLU A 128 1.23 1.65 -11.06
N ILE A 129 1.26 0.42 -11.59
CA ILE A 129 0.94 -0.80 -10.85
C ILE A 129 2.11 -1.76 -11.03
N ARG A 130 2.56 -2.38 -9.93
CA ARG A 130 3.57 -3.42 -9.92
C ARG A 130 3.10 -4.64 -9.15
N GLU A 131 3.41 -5.80 -9.68
CA GLU A 131 3.29 -7.07 -8.95
C GLU A 131 4.40 -7.18 -7.90
N ILE A 132 4.08 -7.72 -6.74
CA ILE A 132 5.05 -8.00 -5.69
C ILE A 132 5.72 -9.34 -5.98
N ASP A 133 7.04 -9.34 -6.10
CA ASP A 133 7.84 -10.56 -6.10
C ASP A 133 7.85 -11.14 -4.68
N GLU A 134 6.90 -12.03 -4.40
CA GLU A 134 6.72 -12.63 -3.06
C GLU A 134 7.92 -13.48 -2.64
N VAL A 135 8.66 -14.06 -3.59
CA VAL A 135 9.87 -14.84 -3.28
C VAL A 135 10.94 -13.96 -2.61
N LYS A 136 11.06 -12.71 -3.05
CA LYS A 136 12.07 -11.77 -2.52
C LYS A 136 11.59 -10.95 -1.34
N ASN A 137 10.30 -10.60 -1.33
CA ASN A 137 9.80 -9.56 -0.44
C ASN A 137 8.96 -10.10 0.72
N ARG A 138 8.62 -11.38 0.71
CA ARG A 138 7.90 -12.02 1.81
C ARG A 138 8.80 -12.20 3.03
N ARG A 139 8.22 -12.14 4.22
CA ARG A 139 8.95 -12.43 5.48
C ARG A 139 9.60 -13.80 5.42
N GLN A 140 10.87 -13.89 5.81
CA GLN A 140 11.60 -15.15 5.84
C GLN A 140 10.92 -16.18 6.76
N ASN A 141 10.92 -17.45 6.34
CA ASN A 141 10.29 -18.58 7.03
C ASN A 141 8.76 -18.47 7.19
N SER A 142 8.09 -17.75 6.26
CA SER A 142 6.62 -17.68 6.20
C SER A 142 6.03 -18.49 5.03
N GLU A 143 6.83 -19.22 4.30
CA GLU A 143 6.47 -19.92 3.05
C GLU A 143 5.34 -20.96 3.25
N GLU A 144 5.24 -21.54 4.44
CA GLU A 144 4.20 -22.52 4.78
C GLU A 144 2.85 -21.90 5.12
N SER A 145 2.78 -20.56 5.26
CA SER A 145 1.54 -19.86 5.63
C SER A 145 0.70 -19.52 4.42
N TYR A 146 -0.13 -20.42 3.97
CA TYR A 146 -1.06 -20.16 2.86
C TYR A 146 -2.20 -19.18 3.20
N THR A 147 -2.53 -19.03 4.49
CA THR A 147 -3.67 -18.21 4.94
C THR A 147 -3.28 -16.76 5.23
N PHE A 148 -2.02 -16.49 5.50
CA PHE A 148 -1.56 -15.16 5.95
C PHE A 148 -0.64 -14.45 4.94
N HIS A 149 -0.83 -14.69 3.65
CA HIS A 149 -0.04 -14.03 2.59
C HIS A 149 -0.01 -12.52 2.74
N GLY A 150 -1.17 -11.90 2.97
CA GLY A 150 -1.27 -10.45 3.09
C GLY A 150 -0.70 -9.86 4.38
N ARG A 151 -0.44 -10.72 5.40
CA ARG A 151 0.23 -10.32 6.64
C ARG A 151 1.75 -10.31 6.45
N ASP A 152 2.29 -11.32 5.78
CA ASP A 152 3.72 -11.64 5.67
C ASP A 152 4.37 -11.05 4.43
#